data_63c90ad2c3bb1728ffa0ad1e05449ed4
#
_entry.id   63c90ad2c3bb1728ffa0ad1e05449ed4
#
_cell.length_a   1.000
_cell.length_b   1.000
_cell.length_c   1.000
_cell.angle_alpha   90.00
_cell.angle_beta   90.00
_cell.angle_gamma   90.00
#
_symmetry.space_group_name_H-M   'P 1'
#
loop_
_entity.id
_entity.type
_entity.pdbx_description
1 polymer ?
#
loop_
_entity_poly.entity_id
_entity_poly.type
_entity_poly.pdbx_seq_one_letter_code
_entity_poly.pdbx_strand_id
1 'polypeptide(L)'
;DYSMLDHTEATWNWEFPGGTPSTSNLRNPRVVYNSSGKYDVTLTVQNPNGTSTKTVEDMVEVLMPVINEVPPLIDFSTTDHFTIVNPDNDITWAPVTIDRCNPEGDVAYYVNNYDYSGYGIDDILLPVNLDLTQVVDPELHFNVAYAPYFDGGIFIDSLKVLLSNNCGTSNITLFKSGGEELSTTSSGEGPNNLYEYERFSPQNCEEWRPV
;
A
#
# COMPACT_ATOMS: atom_id res chain seq x y z
N ASP A 1 -24.06 0.28 10.26
CA ASP A 1 -24.79 -0.98 10.23
C ASP A 1 -25.69 -1.02 8.98
N TYR A 2 -25.53 -2.05 8.15
CA TYR A 2 -26.28 -2.33 6.93
C TYR A 2 -27.17 -3.57 7.07
N SER A 3 -27.50 -3.97 8.30
CA SER A 3 -28.40 -5.11 8.52
C SER A 3 -29.78 -4.83 7.92
N MET A 4 -30.26 -5.78 7.11
CA MET A 4 -31.60 -5.74 6.51
C MET A 4 -32.64 -6.30 7.50
N LEU A 5 -32.87 -5.56 8.57
CA LEU A 5 -33.79 -5.96 9.64
C LEU A 5 -34.86 -4.88 9.87
N ASP A 6 -36.00 -5.29 10.41
CA ASP A 6 -36.92 -4.33 11.00
C ASP A 6 -36.26 -3.72 12.26
N HIS A 7 -35.79 -2.48 12.11
CA HIS A 7 -35.01 -1.79 13.14
C HIS A 7 -35.83 -1.36 14.35
N THR A 8 -37.14 -1.48 14.31
CA THR A 8 -38.02 -1.05 15.43
C THR A 8 -37.91 -1.95 16.65
N GLU A 9 -37.51 -3.22 16.45
CA GLU A 9 -37.38 -4.22 17.52
C GLU A 9 -35.98 -4.87 17.57
N ALA A 10 -35.00 -4.33 16.85
CA ALA A 10 -33.66 -4.89 16.82
C ALA A 10 -32.76 -4.30 17.91
N THR A 11 -31.90 -5.14 18.48
CA THR A 11 -30.81 -4.74 19.37
C THR A 11 -29.48 -5.10 18.75
N TRP A 12 -28.46 -4.30 19.05
CA TRP A 12 -27.09 -4.47 18.56
C TRP A 12 -26.17 -4.75 19.74
N ASN A 13 -25.26 -5.66 19.56
CA ASN A 13 -24.13 -5.86 20.46
C ASN A 13 -22.86 -5.94 19.62
N TRP A 14 -22.02 -4.93 19.76
CA TRP A 14 -20.74 -4.84 19.12
C TRP A 14 -19.65 -5.25 20.08
N GLU A 15 -18.64 -5.94 19.56
CA GLU A 15 -17.39 -6.25 20.24
C GLU A 15 -16.22 -5.71 19.41
N PHE A 16 -15.34 -4.96 20.07
CA PHE A 16 -14.17 -4.30 19.51
C PHE A 16 -12.94 -4.64 20.34
N PRO A 17 -12.35 -5.85 20.21
CA PRO A 17 -11.13 -6.20 20.92
C PRO A 17 -10.03 -5.14 20.70
N GLY A 18 -9.44 -4.63 21.79
CA GLY A 18 -8.44 -3.56 21.72
C GLY A 18 -8.97 -2.14 21.52
N GLY A 19 -10.26 -1.97 21.25
CA GLY A 19 -10.90 -0.66 21.10
C GLY A 19 -11.39 -0.06 22.43
N THR A 20 -11.66 1.23 22.41
CA THR A 20 -12.29 1.95 23.53
C THR A 20 -13.50 2.75 23.01
N PRO A 21 -14.73 2.43 23.43
CA PRO A 21 -15.11 1.28 24.27
C PRO A 21 -14.89 -0.05 23.54
N SER A 22 -14.64 -1.13 24.29
CA SER A 22 -14.47 -2.48 23.72
C SER A 22 -15.78 -3.16 23.34
N THR A 23 -16.92 -2.60 23.75
CA THR A 23 -18.27 -3.07 23.40
C THR A 23 -19.22 -1.89 23.24
N SER A 24 -20.29 -2.06 22.45
CA SER A 24 -21.32 -1.04 22.31
C SER A 24 -22.66 -1.66 21.90
N ASN A 25 -23.76 -1.07 22.40
CA ASN A 25 -25.13 -1.41 22.00
C ASN A 25 -25.73 -0.36 21.05
N LEU A 26 -24.99 0.63 20.65
CA LEU A 26 -25.46 1.65 19.72
C LEU A 26 -25.50 1.08 18.29
N ARG A 27 -26.47 1.49 17.50
CA ARG A 27 -26.57 1.10 16.10
C ARG A 27 -25.31 1.55 15.30
N ASN A 28 -24.80 2.74 15.60
CA ASN A 28 -23.62 3.33 14.96
C ASN A 28 -22.62 3.76 16.06
N PRO A 29 -21.83 2.83 16.59
CA PRO A 29 -20.87 3.12 17.64
C PRO A 29 -19.68 3.92 17.09
N ARG A 30 -19.03 4.64 18.00
CA ARG A 30 -17.73 5.27 17.78
C ARG A 30 -16.71 4.61 18.70
N VAL A 31 -15.60 4.16 18.13
CA VAL A 31 -14.54 3.43 18.83
C VAL A 31 -13.21 4.06 18.51
N VAL A 32 -12.31 4.08 19.49
CA VAL A 32 -10.93 4.56 19.35
C VAL A 32 -9.98 3.40 19.63
N TYR A 33 -9.03 3.17 18.77
CA TYR A 33 -7.92 2.25 18.97
C TYR A 33 -6.65 3.07 19.22
N ASN A 34 -5.98 2.82 20.35
CA ASN A 34 -4.80 3.59 20.78
C ASN A 34 -3.48 2.86 20.55
N SER A 35 -3.54 1.63 20.08
CA SER A 35 -2.35 0.84 19.76
C SER A 35 -2.41 0.41 18.30
N SER A 36 -1.26 0.29 17.69
CA SER A 36 -1.16 -0.30 16.35
C SER A 36 -1.51 -1.79 16.39
N GLY A 37 -2.01 -2.27 15.27
CA GLY A 37 -2.39 -3.66 15.12
C GLY A 37 -3.60 -3.83 14.22
N LYS A 38 -3.95 -5.08 14.00
CA LYS A 38 -5.16 -5.48 13.29
C LYS A 38 -6.19 -5.95 14.30
N TYR A 39 -7.42 -5.53 14.10
CA TYR A 39 -8.48 -5.75 15.06
C TYR A 39 -9.72 -6.27 14.37
N ASP A 40 -10.24 -7.35 14.90
CA ASP A 40 -11.51 -7.92 14.49
C ASP A 40 -12.68 -7.09 15.02
N VAL A 41 -13.77 -7.10 14.29
CA VAL A 41 -15.01 -6.51 14.75
C VAL A 41 -16.12 -7.54 14.65
N THR A 42 -16.81 -7.75 15.77
CA THR A 42 -17.97 -8.64 15.84
C THR A 42 -19.24 -7.84 16.07
N LEU A 43 -20.26 -8.11 15.27
CA LEU A 43 -21.61 -7.60 15.45
C LEU A 43 -22.58 -8.76 15.68
N THR A 44 -23.30 -8.70 16.78
CA THR A 44 -24.48 -9.54 17.03
C THR A 44 -25.73 -8.67 16.99
N VAL A 45 -26.67 -9.04 16.13
CA VAL A 45 -27.96 -8.39 16.02
C VAL A 45 -29.06 -9.38 16.43
N GLN A 46 -29.95 -8.93 17.28
CA GLN A 46 -31.07 -9.74 17.78
C GLN A 46 -32.39 -9.01 17.56
N ASN A 47 -33.41 -9.76 17.13
CA ASN A 47 -34.79 -9.33 17.04
C ASN A 47 -35.70 -10.48 17.47
N PRO A 48 -37.05 -10.30 17.53
CA PRO A 48 -37.98 -11.38 17.90
C PRO A 48 -37.92 -12.64 17.04
N ASN A 49 -37.40 -12.53 15.82
CA ASN A 49 -37.28 -13.63 14.86
C ASN A 49 -35.98 -14.43 15.00
N GLY A 50 -34.99 -13.91 15.76
CA GLY A 50 -33.73 -14.60 15.99
C GLY A 50 -32.54 -13.70 16.23
N THR A 51 -31.36 -14.34 16.27
CA THR A 51 -30.06 -13.70 16.48
C THR A 51 -29.14 -14.05 15.32
N SER A 52 -28.37 -13.08 14.84
CA SER A 52 -27.33 -13.26 13.86
C SER A 52 -26.03 -12.60 14.32
N THR A 53 -24.92 -13.31 14.18
CA THR A 53 -23.59 -12.81 14.55
C THR A 53 -22.67 -12.87 13.33
N LYS A 54 -21.91 -11.81 13.11
CA LYS A 54 -20.86 -11.75 12.09
C LYS A 54 -19.60 -11.14 12.68
N THR A 55 -18.50 -11.85 12.52
CA THR A 55 -17.15 -11.32 12.75
C THR A 55 -16.50 -11.01 11.42
N VAL A 56 -15.84 -9.87 11.34
CA VAL A 56 -14.95 -9.51 10.24
C VAL A 56 -13.56 -9.43 10.82
N GLU A 57 -12.72 -10.37 10.42
CA GLU A 57 -11.32 -10.43 10.81
C GLU A 57 -10.57 -9.25 10.19
N ASP A 58 -9.61 -8.70 10.92
CA ASP A 58 -8.76 -7.56 10.51
C ASP A 58 -9.55 -6.36 9.96
N MET A 59 -10.78 -6.14 10.43
CA MET A 59 -11.65 -5.07 9.94
C MET A 59 -11.08 -3.67 10.16
N VAL A 60 -10.31 -3.50 11.23
CA VAL A 60 -9.64 -2.23 11.57
C VAL A 60 -8.16 -2.47 11.64
N GLU A 61 -7.42 -1.79 10.79
CA GLU A 61 -5.96 -1.74 10.86
C GLU A 61 -5.52 -0.37 11.38
N VAL A 62 -4.79 -0.38 12.50
CA VAL A 62 -4.19 0.81 13.08
C VAL A 62 -2.70 0.75 12.83
N LEU A 63 -2.24 1.61 11.95
CA LEU A 63 -0.82 1.73 11.63
C LEU A 63 -0.08 2.42 12.78
N MET A 64 1.14 2.01 13.04
CA MET A 64 1.99 2.70 13.99
C MET A 64 2.26 4.13 13.51
N PRO A 65 2.15 5.12 14.39
CA PRO A 65 2.84 6.37 14.14
C PRO A 65 4.33 6.07 14.14
N VAL A 66 4.98 6.28 13.04
CA VAL A 66 6.40 6.03 12.88
C VAL A 66 7.12 7.34 12.85
N ILE A 67 8.11 7.29 13.51
CA ILE A 67 9.54 7.53 13.59
C ILE A 67 9.81 8.94 14.08
N ASN A 68 10.41 8.98 15.25
CA ASN A 68 11.02 10.20 15.83
C ASN A 68 12.40 10.50 15.21
N GLU A 69 12.84 9.77 14.22
CA GLU A 69 14.09 10.02 13.51
C GLU A 69 13.80 10.80 12.23
N VAL A 70 14.42 11.95 12.12
CA VAL A 70 14.36 12.81 10.94
C VAL A 70 15.79 13.00 10.42
N PRO A 71 16.07 12.65 9.16
CA PRO A 71 15.18 12.02 8.17
C PRO A 71 14.96 10.52 8.44
N PRO A 72 13.73 10.02 8.29
CA PRO A 72 13.49 8.59 8.32
C PRO A 72 14.11 7.94 7.08
N LEU A 73 14.91 6.91 7.28
CA LEU A 73 15.37 6.03 6.21
C LEU A 73 14.47 4.80 6.18
N ILE A 74 13.79 4.59 5.07
CA ILE A 74 13.00 3.39 4.82
C ILE A 74 13.80 2.51 3.87
N ASP A 75 14.50 1.53 4.41
CA ASP A 75 15.42 0.66 3.66
C ASP A 75 14.77 -0.63 3.15
N PHE A 76 13.46 -0.80 3.36
CA PHE A 76 12.70 -1.99 3.02
C PHE A 76 13.22 -3.31 3.66
N SER A 77 14.15 -3.27 4.57
CA SER A 77 14.74 -4.47 5.21
C SER A 77 13.74 -5.22 6.10
N THR A 78 12.67 -4.57 6.49
CA THR A 78 11.58 -5.16 7.27
C THR A 78 10.26 -5.00 6.53
N THR A 79 9.47 -6.07 6.49
CA THR A 79 8.13 -6.06 5.86
C THR A 79 7.04 -5.48 6.75
N ASP A 80 7.31 -5.32 8.04
CA ASP A 80 6.32 -4.90 9.05
C ASP A 80 5.89 -3.43 8.92
N HIS A 81 6.59 -2.67 8.08
CA HIS A 81 6.35 -1.25 7.89
C HIS A 81 5.49 -0.92 6.65
N PHE A 82 4.98 -1.94 5.97
CA PHE A 82 4.24 -1.74 4.72
C PHE A 82 2.92 -2.49 4.72
N THR A 83 1.91 -1.86 4.17
CA THR A 83 0.64 -2.49 3.83
C THR A 83 0.48 -2.46 2.32
N ILE A 84 0.15 -3.60 1.73
CA ILE A 84 -0.11 -3.75 0.31
C ILE A 84 -1.61 -3.80 0.10
N VAL A 85 -2.11 -2.94 -0.79
CA VAL A 85 -3.50 -2.99 -1.26
C VAL A 85 -3.48 -3.49 -2.69
N ASN A 86 -4.02 -4.68 -2.89
CA ASN A 86 -4.12 -5.38 -4.16
C ASN A 86 -5.61 -5.60 -4.49
N PRO A 87 -6.24 -4.69 -5.25
CA PRO A 87 -7.68 -4.73 -5.46
C PRO A 87 -8.16 -5.85 -6.39
N ASP A 88 -7.31 -6.34 -7.26
CA ASP A 88 -7.65 -7.37 -8.27
C ASP A 88 -7.19 -8.77 -7.92
N ASN A 89 -6.41 -8.93 -6.85
CA ASN A 89 -5.79 -10.18 -6.41
C ASN A 89 -4.85 -10.82 -7.47
N ASP A 90 -4.30 -10.02 -8.37
CA ASP A 90 -3.26 -10.43 -9.32
C ASP A 90 -1.87 -10.16 -8.72
N ILE A 91 -0.84 -10.13 -9.54
CA ILE A 91 0.55 -9.81 -9.14
C ILE A 91 0.60 -8.40 -8.55
N THR A 92 1.28 -8.25 -7.43
CA THR A 92 1.37 -6.99 -6.70
C THR A 92 2.79 -6.76 -6.18
N TRP A 93 2.95 -5.73 -5.38
CA TRP A 93 4.22 -5.38 -4.74
C TRP A 93 4.80 -6.53 -3.91
N ALA A 94 6.05 -6.84 -4.14
CA ALA A 94 6.79 -7.86 -3.39
C ALA A 94 8.21 -7.38 -3.08
N PRO A 95 8.78 -7.73 -1.91
CA PRO A 95 10.17 -7.42 -1.60
C PRO A 95 11.11 -8.29 -2.44
N VAL A 96 12.21 -7.71 -2.88
CA VAL A 96 13.29 -8.39 -3.59
C VAL A 96 14.64 -7.91 -3.07
N THR A 97 15.57 -8.83 -2.89
CA THR A 97 16.95 -8.50 -2.53
C THR A 97 17.72 -8.11 -3.79
N ILE A 98 18.44 -6.99 -3.71
CA ILE A 98 19.24 -6.44 -4.79
C ILE A 98 20.72 -6.52 -4.38
N ASP A 99 21.46 -7.44 -4.97
CA ASP A 99 22.86 -7.70 -4.57
C ASP A 99 23.87 -6.81 -5.29
N ARG A 100 23.42 -5.91 -6.17
CA ARG A 100 24.30 -5.32 -7.19
C ARG A 100 24.73 -3.88 -6.94
N CYS A 101 24.05 -3.16 -6.07
CA CYS A 101 24.34 -1.75 -5.79
C CYS A 101 24.88 -1.50 -4.39
N ASN A 102 24.60 -2.39 -3.45
CA ASN A 102 25.16 -2.36 -2.12
C ASN A 102 25.74 -3.74 -1.78
N PRO A 103 27.03 -3.83 -1.41
CA PRO A 103 27.69 -5.09 -1.05
C PRO A 103 27.06 -5.80 0.16
N GLU A 104 26.29 -5.07 0.98
CA GLU A 104 25.61 -5.62 2.15
C GLU A 104 24.21 -6.15 1.80
N GLY A 105 23.76 -5.98 0.54
CA GLY A 105 22.44 -6.32 0.05
C GLY A 105 21.43 -5.23 0.39
N ASP A 106 20.74 -4.73 -0.62
CA ASP A 106 19.60 -3.83 -0.44
C ASP A 106 18.29 -4.58 -0.73
N VAL A 107 17.22 -4.16 -0.09
CA VAL A 107 15.88 -4.65 -0.41
C VAL A 107 15.12 -3.54 -1.14
N ALA A 108 14.46 -3.91 -2.22
CA ALA A 108 13.51 -3.07 -2.91
C ALA A 108 12.13 -3.73 -2.93
N TYR A 109 11.09 -2.95 -3.11
CA TYR A 109 9.79 -3.46 -3.52
C TYR A 109 9.64 -3.36 -5.03
N TYR A 110 9.12 -4.41 -5.66
CA TYR A 110 8.88 -4.42 -7.08
C TYR A 110 7.51 -5.02 -7.42
N VAL A 111 7.00 -4.67 -8.58
CA VAL A 111 5.84 -5.32 -9.22
C VAL A 111 6.35 -5.98 -10.50
N ASN A 112 6.03 -7.25 -10.69
CA ASN A 112 6.36 -7.96 -11.90
C ASN A 112 5.32 -7.67 -12.99
N ASN A 113 5.43 -6.52 -13.62
CA ASN A 113 4.50 -6.07 -14.64
C ASN A 113 4.54 -6.89 -15.94
N TYR A 114 5.62 -7.64 -16.15
CA TYR A 114 5.76 -8.55 -17.32
C TYR A 114 4.70 -9.66 -17.33
N ASP A 115 4.43 -10.24 -16.17
CA ASP A 115 3.45 -11.33 -16.02
C ASP A 115 2.07 -10.81 -15.54
N TYR A 116 1.93 -9.50 -15.31
CA TYR A 116 0.69 -8.90 -14.83
C TYR A 116 -0.36 -8.84 -15.94
N SER A 117 -1.56 -9.30 -15.66
CA SER A 117 -2.64 -9.40 -16.67
C SER A 117 -3.69 -8.29 -16.58
N GLY A 118 -3.67 -7.50 -15.51
CA GLY A 118 -4.62 -6.42 -15.26
C GLY A 118 -4.34 -5.15 -16.05
N TYR A 119 -5.37 -4.33 -16.26
CA TYR A 119 -5.25 -3.02 -16.90
C TYR A 119 -5.92 -1.95 -16.04
N GLY A 120 -5.19 -0.85 -15.80
CA GLY A 120 -5.78 0.35 -15.19
C GLY A 120 -6.12 0.22 -13.71
N ILE A 121 -5.53 -0.74 -13.03
CA ILE A 121 -5.68 -0.96 -11.60
C ILE A 121 -4.40 -0.48 -10.91
N ASP A 122 -4.55 0.25 -9.83
CA ASP A 122 -3.43 0.75 -9.05
C ASP A 122 -3.20 -0.17 -7.84
N ASP A 123 -2.07 -0.87 -7.81
CA ASP A 123 -1.58 -1.53 -6.61
C ASP A 123 -0.86 -0.52 -5.72
N ILE A 124 -1.19 -0.53 -4.44
CA ILE A 124 -0.71 0.48 -3.52
C ILE A 124 0.21 -0.15 -2.49
N LEU A 125 1.42 0.39 -2.36
CA LEU A 125 2.32 0.14 -1.26
C LEU A 125 2.21 1.32 -0.28
N LEU A 126 1.64 1.06 0.89
CA LEU A 126 1.49 2.05 1.94
C LEU A 126 2.62 1.90 2.95
N PRO A 127 3.57 2.84 2.99
CA PRO A 127 4.50 2.90 4.11
C PRO A 127 3.78 3.38 5.37
N VAL A 128 4.47 3.27 6.48
CA VAL A 128 4.04 3.81 7.77
C VAL A 128 3.77 5.31 7.72
N ASN A 129 2.94 5.79 8.62
CA ASN A 129 2.68 7.21 8.77
C ASN A 129 3.93 7.95 9.24
N LEU A 130 4.17 9.12 8.68
CA LEU A 130 5.29 9.99 9.04
C LEU A 130 4.79 11.17 9.89
N ASP A 131 5.46 11.47 10.99
CA ASP A 131 5.25 12.72 11.72
C ASP A 131 6.18 13.80 11.18
N LEU A 132 5.63 14.68 10.35
CA LEU A 132 6.36 15.79 9.74
C LEU A 132 6.13 17.13 10.47
N THR A 133 5.49 17.11 11.64
CA THR A 133 5.12 18.36 12.35
C THR A 133 6.32 19.22 12.78
N GLN A 134 7.50 18.61 12.91
CA GLN A 134 8.74 19.31 13.28
C GLN A 134 9.73 19.46 12.11
N VAL A 135 9.31 19.07 10.90
CA VAL A 135 10.17 19.12 9.70
C VAL A 135 9.90 20.41 8.95
N VAL A 136 10.96 21.11 8.58
CA VAL A 136 10.90 22.32 7.74
C VAL A 136 11.30 21.89 6.32
N ASP A 137 10.46 22.22 5.34
CA ASP A 137 10.67 21.91 3.93
C ASP A 137 11.00 20.42 3.69
N PRO A 138 10.05 19.50 3.99
CA PRO A 138 10.29 18.07 3.84
C PRO A 138 10.50 17.69 2.37
N GLU A 139 11.54 16.92 2.11
CA GLU A 139 11.82 16.32 0.81
C GLU A 139 11.74 14.80 0.91
N LEU A 140 11.18 14.15 -0.11
CA LEU A 140 11.18 12.71 -0.25
C LEU A 140 12.17 12.33 -1.37
N HIS A 141 13.16 11.52 -1.01
CA HIS A 141 14.11 10.96 -1.97
C HIS A 141 13.92 9.45 -2.06
N PHE A 142 13.93 8.92 -3.27
CA PHE A 142 13.87 7.48 -3.51
C PHE A 142 14.59 7.12 -4.80
N ASN A 143 14.95 5.85 -4.94
CA ASN A 143 15.50 5.32 -6.17
C ASN A 143 14.46 4.47 -6.89
N VAL A 144 14.40 4.57 -8.21
CA VAL A 144 13.50 3.81 -9.06
C VAL A 144 14.29 3.11 -10.16
N ALA A 145 13.91 1.88 -10.47
CA ALA A 145 14.37 1.13 -11.63
C ALA A 145 13.16 0.61 -12.40
N TYR A 146 13.08 0.87 -13.69
CA TYR A 146 11.96 0.50 -14.54
C TYR A 146 12.35 0.41 -16.00
N ALA A 147 11.80 -0.55 -16.71
CA ALA A 147 11.77 -0.57 -18.16
C ALA A 147 10.38 -0.93 -18.67
N PRO A 148 9.82 -0.19 -19.64
CA PRO A 148 8.61 -0.60 -20.32
C PRO A 148 8.87 -1.84 -21.18
N TYR A 149 7.85 -2.66 -21.36
CA TYR A 149 7.91 -3.90 -22.13
C TYR A 149 7.51 -3.67 -23.58
N PHE A 150 8.18 -4.36 -24.51
CA PHE A 150 7.88 -4.32 -25.93
C PHE A 150 7.80 -5.73 -26.53
N ASP A 151 6.63 -6.08 -27.07
CA ASP A 151 6.42 -7.29 -27.87
C ASP A 151 5.44 -6.99 -29.01
N GLY A 152 5.97 -6.39 -30.09
CA GLY A 152 5.14 -5.94 -31.22
C GLY A 152 4.15 -4.83 -30.89
N GLY A 153 4.10 -4.40 -29.65
CA GLY A 153 3.34 -3.29 -29.09
C GLY A 153 4.07 -2.75 -27.84
N ILE A 154 3.71 -1.54 -27.42
CA ILE A 154 4.30 -0.88 -26.26
C ILE A 154 3.37 -1.12 -25.07
N PHE A 155 3.93 -1.71 -24.00
CA PHE A 155 3.26 -1.89 -22.71
C PHE A 155 3.94 -1.01 -21.70
N ILE A 156 3.18 -0.13 -21.08
CA ILE A 156 3.68 0.89 -20.16
C ILE A 156 2.92 0.88 -18.86
N ASP A 157 3.65 1.04 -17.78
CA ASP A 157 3.12 1.26 -16.45
C ASP A 157 3.55 2.63 -15.95
N SER A 158 3.01 3.04 -14.85
CA SER A 158 3.35 4.31 -14.22
C SER A 158 3.54 4.15 -12.73
N LEU A 159 4.52 4.86 -12.19
CA LEU A 159 4.70 5.04 -10.76
C LEU A 159 4.09 6.38 -10.34
N LYS A 160 3.30 6.35 -9.27
CA LYS A 160 2.78 7.53 -8.59
C LYS A 160 3.23 7.51 -7.14
N VAL A 161 3.67 8.64 -6.63
CA VAL A 161 3.87 8.87 -5.20
C VAL A 161 2.85 9.88 -4.73
N LEU A 162 2.05 9.46 -3.75
CA LEU A 162 0.92 10.22 -3.25
C LEU A 162 1.13 10.54 -1.77
N LEU A 163 0.81 11.77 -1.39
CA LEU A 163 0.79 12.20 0.00
C LEU A 163 -0.67 12.41 0.44
N SER A 164 -1.02 11.84 1.59
CA SER A 164 -2.31 12.07 2.24
C SER A 164 -2.10 12.50 3.69
N ASN A 165 -2.88 13.47 4.13
CA ASN A 165 -2.94 13.90 5.53
C ASN A 165 -4.29 13.56 6.20
N ASN A 166 -5.11 12.76 5.55
CA ASN A 166 -6.45 12.42 6.00
C ASN A 166 -6.81 10.95 5.72
N CYS A 167 -5.85 10.05 5.97
CA CYS A 167 -6.00 8.61 5.81
C CYS A 167 -6.49 8.18 4.42
N GLY A 168 -5.94 8.79 3.37
CA GLY A 168 -6.26 8.42 1.99
C GLY A 168 -7.58 8.97 1.43
N THR A 169 -8.34 9.75 2.22
CA THR A 169 -9.59 10.37 1.73
C THR A 169 -9.33 11.33 0.57
N SER A 170 -8.20 12.01 0.59
CA SER A 170 -7.68 12.79 -0.54
C SER A 170 -6.16 12.70 -0.59
N ASN A 171 -5.61 12.85 -1.80
CA ASN A 171 -4.19 12.72 -2.05
C ASN A 171 -3.65 13.90 -2.85
N ILE A 172 -2.40 14.25 -2.58
CA ILE A 172 -1.58 15.16 -3.38
C ILE A 172 -0.56 14.30 -4.12
N THR A 173 -0.46 14.46 -5.43
CA THR A 173 0.55 13.76 -6.22
C THR A 173 1.88 14.49 -6.06
N LEU A 174 2.86 13.82 -5.46
CA LEU A 174 4.24 14.30 -5.34
C LEU A 174 5.07 13.96 -6.57
N PHE A 175 4.87 12.76 -7.11
CA PHE A 175 5.55 12.26 -8.29
C PHE A 175 4.60 11.44 -9.14
N LYS A 176 4.76 11.54 -10.46
CA LYS A 176 4.12 10.64 -11.42
C LYS A 176 4.96 10.60 -12.68
N SER A 177 5.37 9.41 -13.08
CA SER A 177 6.06 9.16 -14.34
C SER A 177 5.74 7.75 -14.83
N GLY A 178 5.91 7.47 -16.11
CA GLY A 178 5.64 6.16 -16.71
C GLY A 178 6.20 6.04 -18.12
N GLY A 179 6.16 4.83 -18.66
CA GLY A 179 6.65 4.55 -20.01
C GLY A 179 8.13 4.97 -20.21
N GLU A 180 8.44 5.53 -21.36
CA GLU A 180 9.81 5.95 -21.69
C GLU A 180 10.39 6.98 -20.71
N GLU A 181 9.55 7.87 -20.17
CA GLU A 181 10.00 8.90 -19.23
C GLU A 181 10.48 8.29 -17.90
N LEU A 182 9.89 7.18 -17.48
CA LEU A 182 10.28 6.45 -16.27
C LEU A 182 11.43 5.48 -16.53
N SER A 183 11.67 5.07 -17.77
CA SER A 183 12.68 4.05 -18.11
C SER A 183 14.07 4.41 -17.58
N THR A 184 14.73 3.41 -17.00
CA THR A 184 16.08 3.51 -16.43
C THR A 184 17.04 2.53 -17.08
N THR A 185 16.57 1.70 -18.03
CA THR A 185 17.47 0.78 -18.73
C THR A 185 18.51 1.55 -19.56
N SER A 186 19.76 1.14 -19.47
CA SER A 186 20.88 1.74 -20.20
C SER A 186 21.29 0.93 -21.43
N SER A 187 20.84 -0.30 -21.51
CA SER A 187 21.15 -1.28 -22.57
C SER A 187 19.90 -1.92 -23.15
N GLY A 188 18.75 -1.25 -23.00
CA GLY A 188 17.48 -1.75 -23.47
C GLY A 188 17.43 -1.98 -24.97
N GLU A 189 16.41 -2.67 -25.39
CA GLU A 189 16.10 -3.02 -26.77
C GLU A 189 14.91 -2.17 -27.27
N GLY A 190 14.37 -2.52 -28.40
CA GLY A 190 13.21 -1.84 -28.98
C GLY A 190 13.47 -0.41 -29.43
N PRO A 191 12.41 0.41 -29.57
CA PRO A 191 12.55 1.79 -29.97
C PRO A 191 13.38 2.59 -28.96
N ASN A 192 14.40 3.32 -29.45
CA ASN A 192 15.28 4.17 -28.65
C ASN A 192 16.13 3.46 -27.58
N ASN A 193 16.19 2.13 -27.56
CA ASN A 193 16.86 1.31 -26.54
C ASN A 193 16.35 1.57 -25.12
N LEU A 194 15.07 1.87 -24.97
CA LEU A 194 14.42 2.21 -23.70
C LEU A 194 13.47 1.12 -23.20
N TYR A 195 13.35 0.00 -23.94
CA TYR A 195 12.42 -1.08 -23.67
C TYR A 195 13.17 -2.39 -23.43
N GLU A 196 12.48 -3.33 -22.83
CA GLU A 196 12.92 -4.72 -22.68
C GLU A 196 11.95 -5.65 -23.40
N TYR A 197 12.46 -6.74 -23.98
CA TYR A 197 11.64 -7.83 -24.56
C TYR A 197 11.36 -8.93 -23.55
N GLU A 198 12.03 -8.89 -22.42
CA GLU A 198 11.89 -9.84 -21.34
C GLU A 198 11.65 -9.09 -20.02
N ARG A 199 11.50 -9.84 -18.96
CA ARG A 199 11.34 -9.29 -17.62
C ARG A 199 12.56 -8.45 -17.23
N PHE A 200 12.33 -7.17 -17.00
CA PHE A 200 13.39 -6.26 -16.54
C PHE A 200 13.82 -6.60 -15.11
N SER A 201 15.11 -6.63 -14.92
CA SER A 201 15.74 -6.69 -13.60
C SER A 201 17.02 -5.87 -13.68
N PRO A 202 17.18 -4.82 -12.87
CA PRO A 202 18.36 -3.96 -12.93
C PRO A 202 19.63 -4.79 -12.72
N GLN A 203 20.61 -4.61 -13.63
CA GLN A 203 21.84 -5.38 -13.67
C GLN A 203 23.02 -4.67 -13.00
N ASN A 204 22.87 -3.36 -12.78
CA ASN A 204 23.91 -2.51 -12.20
C ASN A 204 23.28 -1.26 -11.55
N CYS A 205 24.10 -0.46 -10.88
CA CYS A 205 23.62 0.72 -10.15
C CYS A 205 23.22 1.88 -11.06
N GLU A 206 23.67 1.90 -12.31
CA GLU A 206 23.35 2.94 -13.28
C GLU A 206 21.89 2.83 -13.77
N GLU A 207 21.28 1.65 -13.59
CA GLU A 207 19.86 1.40 -13.87
C GLU A 207 18.93 1.80 -12.73
N TRP A 208 19.48 2.39 -11.68
CA TRP A 208 18.72 3.03 -10.60
C TRP A 208 18.82 4.54 -10.70
N ARG A 209 17.67 5.20 -10.82
CA ARG A 209 17.58 6.64 -10.93
C ARG A 209 17.09 7.25 -9.63
N PRO A 210 17.82 8.21 -9.03
CA PRO A 210 17.31 8.99 -7.90
C PRO A 210 16.20 9.95 -8.35
N VAL A 211 15.23 10.11 -7.49
CA VAL A 211 14.10 11.05 -7.61
C VAL A 211 13.99 11.88 -6.35
#